data_7f2bb6fdc3df36a03989fb09d47a104a
#
_entry.id   7f2bb6fdc3df36a03989fb09d47a104a
#
_cell.length_a   1.000
_cell.length_b   1.000
_cell.length_c   1.000
_cell.angle_alpha   90.00
_cell.angle_beta   90.00
_cell.angle_gamma   90.00
#
_symmetry.space_group_name_H-M   'P 1'
#
loop_
_entity.id
_entity.type
_entity.pdbx_description
1 polymer ?
#
loop_
_entity_poly.entity_id
_entity_poly.type
_entity_poly.pdbx_seq_one_letter_code
_entity_poly.pdbx_strand_id
1 'polypeptide(L)'
;MKKKELIWSDEFEGNTLNLKKWSCEIGNGKEGWGNWELQYYTNRTENIYIKDNILHIKAIKENYKYCKYTSARITTRHNFQFKYGTVEANISLPLNKGIWPAFWMLGNYSENWPNCGEIDILESKNLESKIYSYCHWYSNGVASYGKVSEFIDVTKFHIYKLDWDKEYIRIYIDDKLNYEIFIKDNFGNTNAFHSYFDLMFNVAVGGNFPGNDIDDSGLPKEMLVDYVRVYQNEGEKNYIINENIYNYNN
;
A
#
# COMPACT_ATOMS: atom_id res chain seq x y z
N MET A 1 23.97 -12.01 11.42
CA MET A 1 22.81 -11.14 11.13
C MET A 1 22.46 -10.39 12.41
N LYS A 2 22.21 -9.08 12.34
CA LYS A 2 21.67 -8.35 13.49
C LYS A 2 20.28 -8.87 13.82
N LYS A 3 19.91 -8.91 15.09
CA LYS A 3 18.57 -9.29 15.53
C LYS A 3 17.59 -8.22 15.08
N LYS A 4 16.45 -8.61 14.51
CA LYS A 4 15.35 -7.70 14.15
C LYS A 4 14.41 -7.54 15.35
N GLU A 5 13.94 -6.32 15.57
CA GLU A 5 12.97 -5.95 16.57
C GLU A 5 11.69 -5.48 15.89
N LEU A 6 10.53 -5.96 16.36
CA LEU A 6 9.22 -5.48 15.89
C LEU A 6 9.01 -4.06 16.46
N ILE A 7 8.92 -3.06 15.56
CA ILE A 7 8.76 -1.66 15.97
C ILE A 7 7.32 -1.16 15.81
N TRP A 8 6.54 -1.80 14.94
CA TRP A 8 5.14 -1.48 14.72
C TRP A 8 4.43 -2.67 14.04
N SER A 9 3.16 -2.88 14.38
CA SER A 9 2.33 -3.86 13.68
C SER A 9 0.85 -3.53 13.78
N ASP A 10 0.05 -4.14 12.92
CA ASP A 10 -1.38 -4.32 13.11
C ASP A 10 -1.76 -5.74 12.74
N GLU A 11 -2.31 -6.46 13.72
CA GLU A 11 -2.83 -7.83 13.60
C GLU A 11 -4.35 -7.80 13.35
N PHE A 12 -4.91 -6.62 13.12
CA PHE A 12 -6.32 -6.34 12.85
C PHE A 12 -7.28 -7.00 13.86
N GLU A 13 -6.88 -7.05 15.12
CA GLU A 13 -7.72 -7.58 16.20
C GLU A 13 -8.96 -6.71 16.44
N GLY A 14 -10.07 -7.36 16.82
CA GLY A 14 -11.33 -6.67 17.09
C GLY A 14 -12.27 -6.63 15.88
N ASN A 15 -13.07 -5.58 15.76
CA ASN A 15 -14.11 -5.45 14.72
C ASN A 15 -14.14 -4.08 14.03
N THR A 16 -13.24 -3.18 14.40
CA THR A 16 -13.13 -1.82 13.83
C THR A 16 -11.69 -1.45 13.57
N LEU A 17 -11.45 -0.69 12.50
CA LEU A 17 -10.13 -0.17 12.17
C LEU A 17 -9.57 0.69 13.32
N ASN A 18 -8.33 0.45 13.70
CA ASN A 18 -7.66 1.22 14.73
C ASN A 18 -7.20 2.59 14.16
N LEU A 19 -7.97 3.64 14.41
CA LEU A 19 -7.67 4.99 13.94
C LEU A 19 -6.43 5.63 14.61
N LYS A 20 -5.83 4.98 15.63
CA LYS A 20 -4.51 5.37 16.16
C LYS A 20 -3.37 4.89 15.27
N LYS A 21 -3.62 3.89 14.44
CA LYS A 21 -2.66 3.35 13.48
C LYS A 21 -2.91 3.84 12.07
N TRP A 22 -4.19 4.01 11.69
CA TRP A 22 -4.61 4.27 10.33
C TRP A 22 -5.44 5.54 10.19
N SER A 23 -5.26 6.22 9.08
CA SER A 23 -6.14 7.28 8.58
C SER A 23 -6.81 6.80 7.30
N CYS A 24 -8.11 7.12 7.15
CA CYS A 24 -8.82 6.86 5.89
C CYS A 24 -8.70 8.07 4.97
N GLU A 25 -8.31 7.87 3.74
CA GLU A 25 -8.40 8.90 2.70
C GLU A 25 -9.77 8.84 2.04
N ILE A 26 -10.45 10.01 1.97
CA ILE A 26 -11.85 10.11 1.56
C ILE A 26 -11.96 10.91 0.27
N GLY A 27 -12.74 10.38 -0.68
CA GLY A 27 -13.02 11.09 -1.93
C GLY A 27 -12.55 10.35 -3.17
N ASN A 28 -12.60 11.06 -4.30
CA ASN A 28 -12.06 10.58 -5.58
C ASN A 28 -10.72 11.25 -5.93
N GLY A 29 -10.22 12.16 -5.09
CA GLY A 29 -8.98 12.89 -5.33
C GLY A 29 -9.01 13.79 -6.57
N LYS A 30 -7.91 14.46 -6.83
CA LYS A 30 -7.72 15.21 -8.08
C LYS A 30 -7.47 14.21 -9.20
N GLU A 31 -8.23 14.29 -10.29
CA GLU A 31 -8.08 13.42 -11.47
C GLU A 31 -8.07 11.93 -11.12
N GLY A 32 -8.98 11.49 -10.19
CA GLY A 32 -9.03 10.10 -9.73
C GLY A 32 -7.69 9.68 -9.10
N TRP A 33 -7.23 10.45 -8.08
CA TRP A 33 -5.95 10.24 -7.39
C TRP A 33 -4.71 10.30 -8.31
N GLY A 34 -4.82 11.05 -9.43
CA GLY A 34 -3.78 11.15 -10.45
C GLY A 34 -3.77 10.02 -11.49
N ASN A 35 -4.63 9.03 -11.33
CA ASN A 35 -4.67 7.82 -12.15
C ASN A 35 -5.98 7.63 -12.92
N TRP A 36 -6.90 8.63 -12.88
CA TRP A 36 -8.25 8.54 -13.47
C TRP A 36 -9.08 7.38 -12.90
N GLU A 37 -8.86 7.05 -11.62
CA GLU A 37 -9.63 6.05 -10.89
C GLU A 37 -11.09 6.46 -10.74
N LEU A 38 -12.00 5.50 -10.74
CA LEU A 38 -13.45 5.73 -10.86
C LEU A 38 -14.20 5.68 -9.53
N GLN A 39 -13.60 5.11 -8.47
CA GLN A 39 -14.25 4.98 -7.16
C GLN A 39 -14.19 6.27 -6.34
N TYR A 40 -15.12 6.38 -5.42
CA TYR A 40 -15.05 7.27 -4.26
C TYR A 40 -14.56 6.46 -3.06
N TYR A 41 -13.42 6.80 -2.47
CA TYR A 41 -12.96 6.16 -1.24
C TYR A 41 -13.74 6.67 -0.04
N THR A 42 -14.13 5.76 0.84
CA THR A 42 -14.93 6.03 2.04
C THR A 42 -14.31 5.35 3.27
N ASN A 43 -14.77 5.78 4.46
CA ASN A 43 -14.49 5.09 5.73
C ASN A 43 -15.69 4.31 6.25
N ARG A 44 -16.66 4.01 5.38
CA ARG A 44 -17.88 3.29 5.76
C ARG A 44 -17.57 1.80 5.98
N THR A 45 -18.32 1.17 6.86
CA THR A 45 -18.21 -0.27 7.15
C THR A 45 -18.54 -1.16 5.94
N GLU A 46 -19.26 -0.63 4.95
CA GLU A 46 -19.49 -1.29 3.66
C GLU A 46 -18.19 -1.47 2.85
N ASN A 47 -17.24 -0.53 2.99
CA ASN A 47 -16.00 -0.53 2.21
C ASN A 47 -14.79 -0.96 3.01
N ILE A 48 -14.79 -0.78 4.34
CA ILE A 48 -13.67 -1.16 5.21
C ILE A 48 -14.15 -1.63 6.56
N TYR A 49 -13.75 -2.84 6.95
CA TYR A 49 -14.12 -3.43 8.22
C TYR A 49 -13.14 -4.53 8.63
N ILE A 50 -13.19 -4.95 9.89
CA ILE A 50 -12.44 -6.08 10.42
C ILE A 50 -13.45 -7.18 10.76
N LYS A 51 -13.13 -8.39 10.31
CA LYS A 51 -13.89 -9.60 10.63
C LYS A 51 -12.93 -10.77 10.75
N ASP A 52 -13.10 -11.56 11.80
CA ASP A 52 -12.27 -12.73 12.11
C ASP A 52 -10.76 -12.40 12.18
N ASN A 53 -10.42 -11.19 12.72
CA ASN A 53 -9.09 -10.59 12.78
C ASN A 53 -8.44 -10.39 11.40
N ILE A 54 -9.24 -10.19 10.38
CA ILE A 54 -8.80 -9.87 9.01
C ILE A 54 -9.35 -8.50 8.64
N LEU A 55 -8.50 -7.64 8.09
CA LEU A 55 -8.94 -6.41 7.45
C LEU A 55 -9.52 -6.73 6.08
N HIS A 56 -10.70 -6.21 5.82
CA HIS A 56 -11.38 -6.26 4.54
C HIS A 56 -11.44 -4.87 3.91
N ILE A 57 -10.91 -4.73 2.70
CA ILE A 57 -11.06 -3.53 1.85
C ILE A 57 -11.88 -3.92 0.64
N LYS A 58 -13.11 -3.38 0.56
CA LYS A 58 -14.16 -3.81 -0.37
C LYS A 58 -14.47 -2.76 -1.42
N ALA A 59 -14.29 -3.11 -2.68
CA ALA A 59 -14.80 -2.36 -3.82
C ALA A 59 -16.22 -2.79 -4.15
N ILE A 60 -17.12 -1.81 -4.28
CA ILE A 60 -18.56 -2.02 -4.48
C ILE A 60 -19.03 -1.21 -5.69
N LYS A 61 -19.92 -1.81 -6.50
CA LYS A 61 -20.69 -1.12 -7.51
C LYS A 61 -21.91 -0.47 -6.85
N GLU A 62 -21.87 0.82 -6.65
CA GLU A 62 -22.96 1.62 -6.14
C GLU A 62 -22.84 3.08 -6.58
N ASN A 63 -23.96 3.79 -6.73
CA ASN A 63 -23.93 5.23 -6.92
C ASN A 63 -23.69 5.93 -5.59
N TYR A 64 -22.55 6.60 -5.44
CA TYR A 64 -22.20 7.33 -4.25
C TYR A 64 -21.57 8.68 -4.62
N LYS A 65 -22.19 9.78 -4.15
CA LYS A 65 -21.82 11.12 -4.60
C LYS A 65 -21.88 11.18 -6.15
N TYR A 66 -20.77 11.50 -6.79
CA TYR A 66 -20.64 11.61 -8.25
C TYR A 66 -19.93 10.39 -8.89
N CYS A 67 -19.63 9.37 -8.10
CA CYS A 67 -18.99 8.14 -8.55
C CYS A 67 -19.97 6.97 -8.66
N LYS A 68 -19.63 5.98 -9.48
CA LYS A 68 -20.40 4.74 -9.68
C LYS A 68 -19.84 3.56 -8.89
N TYR A 69 -18.76 3.78 -8.17
CA TYR A 69 -18.07 2.78 -7.35
C TYR A 69 -17.64 3.41 -6.05
N THR A 70 -17.58 2.60 -5.00
CA THR A 70 -16.96 2.94 -3.72
C THR A 70 -15.94 1.91 -3.34
N SER A 71 -14.96 2.32 -2.56
CA SER A 71 -13.92 1.46 -1.99
C SER A 71 -13.31 2.12 -0.76
N ALA A 72 -12.17 1.61 -0.28
CA ALA A 72 -11.43 2.27 0.79
C ALA A 72 -9.93 2.36 0.47
N ARG A 73 -9.30 3.39 1.02
CA ARG A 73 -7.86 3.64 1.01
C ARG A 73 -7.46 4.10 2.40
N ILE A 74 -6.49 3.41 2.99
CA ILE A 74 -5.95 3.71 4.31
C ILE A 74 -4.46 3.92 4.27
N THR A 75 -3.98 4.74 5.17
CA THR A 75 -2.55 5.08 5.29
C THR A 75 -2.15 5.20 6.75
N THR A 76 -0.89 4.91 7.06
CA THR A 76 -0.31 5.22 8.37
C THR A 76 0.12 6.69 8.50
N ARG A 77 -0.15 7.52 7.49
CA ARG A 77 0.16 8.95 7.46
C ARG A 77 -0.30 9.64 8.74
N HIS A 78 0.58 10.45 9.30
CA HIS A 78 0.41 11.15 10.58
C HIS A 78 0.43 10.28 11.83
N ASN A 79 0.34 8.95 11.70
CA ASN A 79 0.32 8.02 12.83
C ASN A 79 1.67 7.30 13.00
N PHE A 80 2.21 6.77 11.90
CA PHE A 80 3.47 6.04 11.89
C PHE A 80 4.19 6.23 10.56
N GLN A 81 5.48 6.53 10.63
CA GLN A 81 6.41 6.60 9.51
C GLN A 81 7.72 5.91 9.89
N PHE A 82 8.40 5.34 8.93
CA PHE A 82 9.71 4.75 9.17
C PHE A 82 10.63 4.91 7.96
N LYS A 83 11.92 4.75 8.22
CA LYS A 83 12.97 4.75 7.21
C LYS A 83 13.87 3.54 7.45
N TYR A 84 14.05 2.73 6.42
CA TYR A 84 14.74 1.44 6.47
C TYR A 84 14.10 0.44 7.42
N GLY A 85 14.30 -0.82 7.13
CA GLY A 85 13.73 -1.93 7.90
C GLY A 85 13.11 -2.97 7.00
N THR A 86 12.36 -3.86 7.63
CA THR A 86 11.58 -4.90 6.94
C THR A 86 10.10 -4.62 7.18
N VAL A 87 9.34 -4.63 6.12
CA VAL A 87 7.87 -4.67 6.20
C VAL A 87 7.40 -6.01 5.66
N GLU A 88 6.46 -6.64 6.33
CA GLU A 88 5.76 -7.81 5.80
C GLU A 88 4.26 -7.70 6.05
N ALA A 89 3.47 -8.16 5.10
CA ALA A 89 2.04 -8.30 5.23
C ALA A 89 1.57 -9.60 4.59
N ASN A 90 0.60 -10.27 5.21
CA ASN A 90 -0.04 -11.47 4.69
C ASN A 90 -1.36 -11.09 4.03
N ILE A 91 -1.44 -11.21 2.70
CA ILE A 91 -2.52 -10.61 1.90
C ILE A 91 -3.07 -11.61 0.89
N SER A 92 -4.40 -11.61 0.73
CA SER A 92 -5.12 -12.24 -0.38
C SER A 92 -5.79 -11.17 -1.23
N LEU A 93 -5.68 -11.30 -2.55
CA LEU A 93 -6.16 -10.28 -3.49
C LEU A 93 -7.41 -10.71 -4.25
N PRO A 94 -8.30 -9.77 -4.57
CA PRO A 94 -9.42 -10.03 -5.45
C PRO A 94 -8.97 -10.11 -6.92
N LEU A 95 -9.64 -10.94 -7.70
CA LEU A 95 -9.57 -10.95 -9.15
C LEU A 95 -10.89 -10.49 -9.73
N ASN A 96 -10.87 -9.42 -10.51
CA ASN A 96 -12.00 -8.93 -11.30
C ASN A 96 -11.52 -7.94 -12.35
N LYS A 97 -12.14 -7.91 -13.50
CA LYS A 97 -11.82 -6.94 -14.56
C LYS A 97 -12.08 -5.52 -14.05
N GLY A 98 -11.08 -4.65 -14.18
CA GLY A 98 -11.11 -3.27 -13.71
C GLY A 98 -10.79 -3.06 -12.23
N ILE A 99 -10.37 -4.09 -11.47
CA ILE A 99 -9.95 -3.96 -10.07
C ILE A 99 -8.42 -3.82 -10.00
N TRP A 100 -7.98 -2.99 -9.05
CA TRP A 100 -6.58 -2.67 -8.80
C TRP A 100 -6.31 -2.58 -7.29
N PRO A 101 -6.01 -3.70 -6.64
CA PRO A 101 -5.55 -3.74 -5.25
C PRO A 101 -4.07 -3.37 -5.15
N ALA A 102 -3.69 -2.66 -4.08
CA ALA A 102 -2.32 -2.25 -3.83
C ALA A 102 -1.96 -2.26 -2.34
N PHE A 103 -0.71 -2.66 -2.05
CA PHE A 103 0.01 -2.45 -0.81
C PHE A 103 1.33 -1.77 -1.12
N TRP A 104 1.49 -0.55 -0.70
CA TRP A 104 2.53 0.35 -1.15
C TRP A 104 2.94 1.37 -0.10
N MET A 105 3.94 2.17 -0.41
CA MET A 105 4.49 3.16 0.49
C MET A 105 4.71 4.47 -0.26
N LEU A 106 4.39 5.59 0.40
CA LEU A 106 4.64 6.94 -0.12
C LEU A 106 5.59 7.69 0.80
N GLY A 107 6.57 8.35 0.20
CA GLY A 107 7.60 9.09 0.93
C GLY A 107 7.22 10.52 1.23
N ASN A 108 8.15 11.23 1.78
CA ASN A 108 8.14 12.62 2.26
C ASN A 108 7.10 13.57 1.64
N TYR A 109 6.01 13.82 2.37
CA TYR A 109 4.89 14.66 1.92
C TYR A 109 5.18 16.16 1.74
N SER A 110 6.36 16.62 2.10
CA SER A 110 6.79 17.99 1.76
C SER A 110 7.15 18.13 0.28
N GLU A 111 7.35 16.99 -0.40
CA GLU A 111 7.67 16.93 -1.81
C GLU A 111 6.47 16.45 -2.63
N ASN A 112 6.30 17.00 -3.83
CA ASN A 112 5.29 16.49 -4.78
C ASN A 112 5.78 15.18 -5.43
N TRP A 113 4.84 14.32 -5.77
CA TRP A 113 5.15 13.15 -6.60
C TRP A 113 5.73 13.56 -7.95
N PRO A 114 6.80 12.91 -8.46
CA PRO A 114 7.46 11.74 -7.94
C PRO A 114 8.67 12.04 -7.02
N ASN A 115 8.92 13.31 -6.64
CA ASN A 115 10.07 13.67 -5.78
C ASN A 115 9.98 13.05 -4.38
N CYS A 116 8.76 12.82 -3.88
CA CYS A 116 8.55 12.16 -2.58
C CYS A 116 9.04 10.71 -2.56
N GLY A 117 9.10 10.05 -3.71
CA GLY A 117 9.37 8.62 -3.83
C GLY A 117 8.13 7.75 -3.52
N GLU A 118 8.01 6.64 -4.24
CA GLU A 118 6.95 5.64 -4.07
C GLU A 118 7.54 4.23 -4.19
N ILE A 119 7.11 3.32 -3.33
CA ILE A 119 7.54 1.92 -3.34
C ILE A 119 6.29 1.04 -3.34
N ASP A 120 6.00 0.42 -4.48
CA ASP A 120 4.90 -0.51 -4.63
C ASP A 120 5.37 -1.90 -4.29
N ILE A 121 5.09 -2.35 -3.06
CA ILE A 121 5.46 -3.69 -2.60
C ILE A 121 4.66 -4.71 -3.40
N LEU A 122 3.37 -4.40 -3.59
CA LEU A 122 2.42 -5.22 -4.30
C LEU A 122 1.40 -4.35 -5.01
N GLU A 123 1.25 -4.56 -6.29
CA GLU A 123 0.06 -4.20 -7.05
C GLU A 123 -0.40 -5.40 -7.88
N SER A 124 -1.69 -5.48 -8.16
CA SER A 124 -2.27 -6.41 -9.11
C SER A 124 -3.42 -5.76 -9.87
N LYS A 125 -3.79 -6.31 -11.01
CA LYS A 125 -4.87 -5.74 -11.81
C LYS A 125 -5.68 -6.79 -12.54
N ASN A 126 -6.95 -6.50 -12.72
CA ASN A 126 -7.84 -7.30 -13.56
C ASN A 126 -7.95 -8.77 -13.09
N LEU A 127 -7.79 -9.68 -14.02
CA LEU A 127 -7.78 -11.13 -13.80
C LEU A 127 -6.35 -11.69 -13.80
N GLU A 128 -5.35 -10.81 -13.66
CA GLU A 128 -3.96 -11.22 -13.71
C GLU A 128 -3.52 -11.81 -12.37
N SER A 129 -3.14 -13.08 -12.38
CA SER A 129 -2.52 -13.75 -11.24
C SER A 129 -1.03 -13.47 -11.22
N LYS A 130 -0.68 -12.19 -11.09
CA LYS A 130 0.69 -11.65 -11.07
C LYS A 130 0.78 -10.46 -10.13
N ILE A 131 1.98 -10.24 -9.61
CA ILE A 131 2.32 -9.11 -8.75
C ILE A 131 3.28 -8.18 -9.50
N TYR A 132 2.94 -6.92 -9.47
CA TYR A 132 3.73 -5.81 -9.95
C TYR A 132 4.42 -5.17 -8.75
N SER A 133 5.75 -5.17 -8.73
CA SER A 133 6.56 -4.51 -7.69
C SER A 133 7.39 -3.44 -8.36
N TYR A 134 7.20 -2.19 -7.95
CA TYR A 134 7.82 -1.04 -8.60
C TYR A 134 8.35 -0.03 -7.59
N CYS A 135 9.30 0.79 -8.03
CA CYS A 135 9.69 2.03 -7.38
C CYS A 135 9.56 3.18 -8.37
N HIS A 136 9.04 4.32 -7.89
CA HIS A 136 8.89 5.55 -8.67
C HIS A 136 9.58 6.71 -7.95
N TRP A 137 10.34 7.51 -8.70
CA TRP A 137 11.07 8.67 -8.16
C TRP A 137 11.34 9.72 -9.25
N TYR A 138 11.89 10.85 -8.85
CA TYR A 138 12.34 11.86 -9.80
C TYR A 138 13.80 11.65 -10.20
N SER A 139 14.07 11.53 -11.51
CA SER A 139 15.41 11.52 -12.09
C SER A 139 15.40 12.17 -13.47
N ASN A 140 15.45 13.50 -13.50
CA ASN A 140 15.27 14.31 -14.72
C ASN A 140 13.91 14.07 -15.40
N GLY A 141 12.88 13.82 -14.62
CA GLY A 141 11.53 13.40 -14.99
C GLY A 141 11.08 12.25 -14.12
N VAL A 142 9.91 11.67 -14.40
CA VAL A 142 9.44 10.46 -13.72
C VAL A 142 10.33 9.29 -14.10
N ALA A 143 10.99 8.71 -13.11
CA ALA A 143 11.71 7.45 -13.23
C ALA A 143 10.88 6.33 -12.60
N SER A 144 10.90 5.17 -13.22
CA SER A 144 10.22 3.97 -12.75
C SER A 144 11.07 2.74 -13.04
N TYR A 145 11.24 1.89 -12.04
CA TYR A 145 11.89 0.60 -12.20
C TYR A 145 11.17 -0.45 -11.38
N GLY A 146 10.91 -1.60 -11.98
CA GLY A 146 10.13 -2.63 -11.33
C GLY A 146 10.20 -3.99 -12.00
N LYS A 147 9.45 -4.93 -11.46
CA LYS A 147 9.35 -6.29 -11.96
C LYS A 147 7.95 -6.84 -11.78
N VAL A 148 7.52 -7.61 -12.75
CA VAL A 148 6.29 -8.41 -12.69
C VAL A 148 6.67 -9.84 -12.30
N SER A 149 5.95 -10.41 -11.33
CA SER A 149 6.19 -11.78 -10.88
C SER A 149 5.83 -12.82 -11.94
N GLU A 150 6.35 -14.04 -11.78
CA GLU A 150 5.75 -15.22 -12.39
C GLU A 150 4.30 -15.39 -11.92
N PHE A 151 3.58 -16.35 -12.52
CA PHE A 151 2.22 -16.69 -12.08
C PHE A 151 2.21 -17.09 -10.59
N ILE A 152 1.24 -16.52 -9.85
CA ILE A 152 0.95 -16.85 -8.46
C ILE A 152 -0.57 -16.79 -8.24
N ASP A 153 -1.16 -17.73 -7.50
CA ASP A 153 -2.59 -17.66 -7.17
C ASP A 153 -2.84 -16.57 -6.11
N VAL A 154 -2.94 -15.32 -6.57
CA VAL A 154 -3.11 -14.14 -5.71
C VAL A 154 -4.36 -14.19 -4.82
N THR A 155 -5.31 -15.12 -5.10
CA THR A 155 -6.51 -15.31 -4.28
C THR A 155 -6.25 -16.09 -2.99
N LYS A 156 -5.06 -16.64 -2.83
CA LYS A 156 -4.56 -17.21 -1.58
C LYS A 156 -3.81 -16.17 -0.78
N PHE A 157 -3.69 -16.39 0.51
CA PHE A 157 -2.81 -15.59 1.34
C PHE A 157 -1.35 -15.88 1.00
N HIS A 158 -0.59 -14.81 0.76
CA HIS A 158 0.86 -14.82 0.52
C HIS A 158 1.52 -13.75 1.38
N ILE A 159 2.76 -13.99 1.79
CA ILE A 159 3.55 -13.01 2.51
C ILE A 159 4.28 -12.12 1.50
N TYR A 160 3.92 -10.85 1.47
CA TYR A 160 4.61 -9.81 0.70
C TYR A 160 5.52 -9.04 1.63
N LYS A 161 6.82 -9.07 1.33
CA LYS A 161 7.86 -8.54 2.21
C LYS A 161 8.79 -7.59 1.48
N LEU A 162 9.04 -6.45 2.10
CA LEU A 162 10.07 -5.48 1.74
C LEU A 162 11.22 -5.57 2.72
N ASP A 163 12.46 -5.74 2.25
CA ASP A 163 13.68 -5.44 2.98
C ASP A 163 14.32 -4.20 2.36
N TRP A 164 14.45 -3.15 3.18
CA TRP A 164 14.94 -1.86 2.76
C TRP A 164 16.06 -1.38 3.68
N ASP A 165 17.22 -1.13 3.10
CA ASP A 165 18.38 -0.59 3.79
C ASP A 165 18.99 0.60 3.02
N LYS A 166 20.19 1.04 3.42
CA LYS A 166 20.89 2.17 2.79
C LYS A 166 21.41 1.85 1.39
N GLU A 167 21.46 0.59 1.00
CA GLU A 167 22.05 0.15 -0.26
C GLU A 167 21.02 -0.40 -1.23
N TYR A 168 19.96 -1.05 -0.72
CA TYR A 168 18.99 -1.75 -1.55
C TYR A 168 17.56 -1.63 -1.03
N ILE A 169 16.61 -1.71 -1.97
CA ILE A 169 15.22 -2.08 -1.73
C ILE A 169 15.03 -3.45 -2.38
N ARG A 170 14.54 -4.43 -1.60
CA ARG A 170 14.25 -5.79 -2.06
C ARG A 170 12.84 -6.18 -1.70
N ILE A 171 12.11 -6.72 -2.66
CA ILE A 171 10.74 -7.19 -2.44
C ILE A 171 10.67 -8.69 -2.69
N TYR A 172 10.05 -9.40 -1.76
CA TYR A 172 9.90 -10.84 -1.76
C TYR A 172 8.43 -11.22 -1.75
N ILE A 173 8.12 -12.37 -2.35
CA ILE A 173 6.83 -13.04 -2.27
C ILE A 173 7.12 -14.44 -1.72
N ASP A 174 6.54 -14.78 -0.56
CA ASP A 174 6.79 -16.05 0.15
C ASP A 174 8.30 -16.37 0.24
N ASP A 175 9.09 -15.40 0.72
CA ASP A 175 10.55 -15.46 0.85
C ASP A 175 11.35 -15.59 -0.47
N LYS A 176 10.69 -15.65 -1.63
CA LYS A 176 11.35 -15.63 -2.93
C LYS A 176 11.56 -14.20 -3.41
N LEU A 177 12.80 -13.81 -3.69
CA LEU A 177 13.13 -12.49 -4.23
C LEU A 177 12.41 -12.26 -5.57
N ASN A 178 11.52 -11.27 -5.60
CA ASN A 178 10.83 -10.82 -6.79
C ASN A 178 11.51 -9.62 -7.44
N TYR A 179 11.92 -8.63 -6.64
CA TYR A 179 12.43 -7.35 -7.13
C TYR A 179 13.61 -6.86 -6.28
N GLU A 180 14.58 -6.21 -6.90
CA GLU A 180 15.69 -5.54 -6.24
C GLU A 180 16.07 -4.27 -7.00
N ILE A 181 16.33 -3.17 -6.28
CA ILE A 181 16.92 -1.93 -6.80
C ILE A 181 18.05 -1.46 -5.89
N PHE A 182 19.16 -1.03 -6.50
CA PHE A 182 20.32 -0.45 -5.82
C PHE A 182 20.11 1.06 -5.66
N ILE A 183 20.22 1.56 -4.41
CA ILE A 183 19.94 2.96 -4.04
C ILE A 183 21.10 3.63 -3.30
N LYS A 184 22.22 2.92 -3.10
CA LYS A 184 23.37 3.43 -2.33
C LYS A 184 23.94 4.69 -2.94
N ASP A 185 24.32 5.64 -2.07
CA ASP A 185 25.00 6.88 -2.44
C ASP A 185 24.24 7.68 -3.52
N ASN A 186 22.91 7.61 -3.49
CA ASN A 186 22.01 8.28 -4.43
C ASN A 186 22.21 7.83 -5.89
N PHE A 187 22.64 6.59 -6.10
CA PHE A 187 22.80 6.04 -7.44
C PHE A 187 21.49 6.14 -8.23
N GLY A 188 21.55 6.68 -9.45
CA GLY A 188 20.36 6.88 -10.28
C GLY A 188 19.38 7.95 -9.75
N ASN A 189 19.85 8.92 -8.94
CA ASN A 189 19.05 9.95 -8.29
C ASN A 189 17.99 9.42 -7.32
N THR A 190 18.25 8.32 -6.67
CA THR A 190 17.33 7.61 -5.76
C THR A 190 17.24 8.22 -4.36
N ASN A 191 17.59 9.49 -4.19
CA ASN A 191 17.62 10.18 -2.89
C ASN A 191 16.26 10.13 -2.14
N ALA A 192 15.16 10.09 -2.86
CA ALA A 192 13.81 9.95 -2.28
C ALA A 192 13.70 8.73 -1.35
N PHE A 193 14.35 7.62 -1.69
CA PHE A 193 14.33 6.38 -0.90
C PHE A 193 15.20 6.41 0.36
N HIS A 194 15.76 7.55 0.71
CA HIS A 194 16.48 7.79 1.97
C HIS A 194 15.69 8.69 2.94
N SER A 195 14.39 8.84 2.70
CA SER A 195 13.43 9.57 3.54
C SER A 195 12.54 8.64 4.37
N TYR A 196 11.63 9.22 5.17
CA TYR A 196 10.58 8.47 5.85
C TYR A 196 9.41 8.18 4.91
N PHE A 197 8.81 7.00 5.06
CA PHE A 197 7.67 6.53 4.28
C PHE A 197 6.52 6.09 5.17
N ASP A 198 5.29 6.23 4.63
CA ASP A 198 4.05 5.70 5.20
C ASP A 198 3.65 4.41 4.48
N LEU A 199 2.92 3.54 5.16
CA LEU A 199 2.26 2.38 4.57
C LEU A 199 0.87 2.76 4.04
N MET A 200 0.48 2.15 2.92
CA MET A 200 -0.81 2.36 2.29
C MET A 200 -1.43 1.06 1.79
N PHE A 201 -2.75 0.93 1.97
CA PHE A 201 -3.57 -0.12 1.38
C PHE A 201 -4.77 0.49 0.66
N ASN A 202 -5.09 0.01 -0.53
CA ASN A 202 -6.32 0.37 -1.22
C ASN A 202 -6.76 -0.71 -2.24
N VAL A 203 -8.02 -0.61 -2.65
CA VAL A 203 -8.52 -1.28 -3.85
C VAL A 203 -9.12 -0.21 -4.75
N ALA A 204 -8.45 0.12 -5.85
CA ALA A 204 -8.95 1.03 -6.85
C ALA A 204 -9.87 0.31 -7.84
N VAL A 205 -10.72 1.08 -8.52
CA VAL A 205 -11.61 0.60 -9.59
C VAL A 205 -11.37 1.46 -10.83
N GLY A 206 -11.01 0.83 -11.94
CA GLY A 206 -10.65 1.54 -13.16
C GLY A 206 -9.35 2.34 -13.02
N GLY A 207 -9.13 3.22 -13.97
CA GLY A 207 -7.96 4.08 -14.03
C GLY A 207 -6.94 3.63 -15.08
N ASN A 208 -5.80 4.35 -15.11
CA ASN A 208 -4.78 4.16 -16.15
C ASN A 208 -4.17 2.76 -16.16
N PHE A 209 -4.07 2.11 -14.99
CA PHE A 209 -3.36 0.83 -14.89
C PHE A 209 -4.23 -0.38 -15.26
N PRO A 210 -5.44 -0.59 -14.69
CA PRO A 210 -6.31 -1.70 -15.06
C PRO A 210 -7.16 -1.41 -16.31
N GLY A 211 -7.28 -0.13 -16.71
CA GLY A 211 -8.25 0.32 -17.70
C GLY A 211 -9.65 0.49 -17.13
N ASN A 212 -10.58 0.98 -17.97
CA ASN A 212 -11.95 1.34 -17.55
C ASN A 212 -13.01 0.34 -18.05
N ASP A 213 -12.60 -0.86 -18.44
CA ASP A 213 -13.49 -1.96 -18.79
C ASP A 213 -13.77 -2.80 -17.53
N ILE A 214 -14.79 -2.40 -16.77
CA ILE A 214 -15.11 -2.98 -15.46
C ILE A 214 -16.14 -4.09 -15.61
N ASP A 215 -15.89 -5.25 -15.04
CA ASP A 215 -16.93 -6.27 -14.87
C ASP A 215 -17.76 -5.96 -13.61
N ASP A 216 -18.84 -5.21 -13.81
CA ASP A 216 -19.75 -4.83 -12.73
C ASP A 216 -20.44 -6.04 -12.09
N SER A 217 -20.64 -7.12 -12.83
CA SER A 217 -21.31 -8.34 -12.34
C SER A 217 -20.45 -9.11 -11.35
N GLY A 218 -19.14 -8.95 -11.44
CA GLY A 218 -18.17 -9.57 -10.53
C GLY A 218 -18.02 -8.84 -9.19
N LEU A 219 -18.57 -7.63 -9.03
CA LEU A 219 -18.51 -6.88 -7.77
C LEU A 219 -19.63 -7.28 -6.81
N PRO A 220 -19.44 -7.20 -5.47
CA PRO A 220 -18.28 -6.63 -4.77
C PRO A 220 -17.06 -7.57 -4.77
N LYS A 221 -15.87 -6.98 -4.59
CA LYS A 221 -14.60 -7.69 -4.44
C LYS A 221 -13.81 -7.12 -3.26
N GLU A 222 -13.06 -7.98 -2.58
CA GLU A 222 -12.36 -7.62 -1.35
C GLU A 222 -10.90 -8.03 -1.37
N MET A 223 -10.01 -7.13 -0.98
CA MET A 223 -8.66 -7.44 -0.55
C MET A 223 -8.71 -7.80 0.94
N LEU A 224 -8.03 -8.87 1.33
CA LEU A 224 -7.96 -9.36 2.70
C LEU A 224 -6.54 -9.22 3.22
N VAL A 225 -6.37 -8.62 4.40
CA VAL A 225 -5.07 -8.47 5.07
C VAL A 225 -5.16 -9.08 6.46
N ASP A 226 -4.37 -10.12 6.69
CA ASP A 226 -4.29 -10.85 7.98
C ASP A 226 -3.48 -10.03 8.99
N TYR A 227 -2.30 -9.57 8.58
CA TYR A 227 -1.46 -8.69 9.40
C TYR A 227 -0.55 -7.82 8.53
N VAL A 228 -0.02 -6.78 9.17
CA VAL A 228 1.14 -6.03 8.68
C VAL A 228 2.10 -5.74 9.85
N ARG A 229 3.41 -5.97 9.61
CA ARG A 229 4.45 -5.85 10.63
C ARG A 229 5.65 -5.12 10.08
N VAL A 230 6.24 -4.26 10.91
CA VAL A 230 7.45 -3.49 10.56
C VAL A 230 8.54 -3.78 11.58
N TYR A 231 9.72 -4.15 11.08
CA TYR A 231 10.88 -4.50 11.88
C TYR A 231 12.08 -3.60 11.55
N GLN A 232 12.89 -3.30 12.55
CA GLN A 232 14.23 -2.72 12.35
C GLN A 232 15.29 -3.57 13.07
N ASN A 233 16.58 -3.32 12.80
CA ASN A 233 17.63 -3.96 13.57
C ASN A 233 17.60 -3.44 15.01
N GLU A 234 17.89 -4.32 15.95
CA GLU A 234 17.93 -3.99 17.37
C GLU A 234 18.81 -2.74 17.65
N GLY A 235 18.22 -1.75 18.31
CA GLY A 235 18.85 -0.47 18.63
C GLY A 235 18.75 0.60 17.53
N GLU A 236 18.19 0.30 16.36
CA GLU A 236 17.84 1.32 15.37
C GLU A 236 16.50 1.98 15.75
N LYS A 237 16.42 3.31 15.59
CA LYS A 237 15.21 4.10 15.87
C LYS A 237 14.90 5.04 14.71
N ASN A 238 14.74 4.49 13.52
CA ASN A 238 14.43 5.23 12.32
C ASN A 238 12.92 5.22 12.05
N TYR A 239 12.10 5.57 13.05
CA TYR A 239 10.66 5.65 12.94
C TYR A 239 10.07 6.79 13.76
N ILE A 240 8.89 7.23 13.39
CA ILE A 240 8.10 8.26 14.07
C ILE A 240 6.75 7.66 14.39
N ILE A 241 6.34 7.73 15.66
CA ILE A 241 4.99 7.42 16.13
C ILE A 241 4.42 8.71 16.69
N ASN A 242 3.31 9.18 16.13
CA ASN A 242 2.62 10.36 16.63
C ASN A 242 1.63 9.96 17.72
N GLU A 243 2.04 10.09 18.97
CA GLU A 243 1.18 9.87 20.14
C GLU A 243 0.16 11.01 20.38
N ASN A 244 0.32 12.16 19.70
CA ASN A 244 -0.37 13.41 20.02
C ASN A 244 -1.64 13.71 19.21
N ILE A 245 -2.12 12.82 18.34
CA ILE A 245 -3.27 13.12 17.47
C ILE A 245 -4.61 13.19 18.24
N TYR A 246 -4.67 12.77 19.50
CA TYR A 246 -5.90 12.74 20.29
C TYR A 246 -6.19 13.97 21.15
N ASN A 247 -5.29 14.96 21.21
CA ASN A 247 -5.50 16.16 22.03
C ASN A 247 -6.19 17.33 21.31
N TYR A 248 -6.62 17.19 20.07
CA TYR A 248 -7.24 18.25 19.27
C TYR A 248 -8.76 18.13 19.08
N ASN A 249 -9.41 17.11 19.67
CA ASN A 249 -10.88 16.93 19.61
C ASN A 249 -11.53 16.85 21.01
N ASN A 250 -11.11 17.70 21.95
CA ASN A 250 -11.84 18.01 23.18
C ASN A 250 -12.16 19.49 23.24
#